data_a9d0017096b85c2fcba439f1de145175
#
_entry.id   a9d0017096b85c2fcba439f1de145175
#
_cell.length_a   1.000
_cell.length_b   1.000
_cell.length_c   1.000
_cell.angle_alpha   90.00
_cell.angle_beta   90.00
_cell.angle_gamma   90.00
#
_symmetry.space_group_name_H-M   'P 1'
#
loop_
_entity.id
_entity.type
_entity.pdbx_description
1 polymer ?
#
loop_
_entity_poly.entity_id
_entity_poly.type
_entity_poly.pdbx_seq_one_letter_code
_entity_poly.pdbx_strand_id
1 'polypeptide(L)'
;QKQKAAERRDSYLRLAHETTDGADIAVGVVQAELQLAANQKEQALATLQHLREVSPKHPYVLQLLQQLYSDMNEWQGVKDVLPDLRKRNVLDSTGVKLLSTEATVGQLEAATAKEDWHSVSEIWQQAPTKTRHSEGMLNSYVISLILQGKGKEAGPLVEAYMNKGWSDKLVYQYGLIQLDDLAAQLARAEKWMNQHNDNPWILLTVGRLLKANKEWVKAEAILRESILYGPRGETYQELAEVLTLEGSSYLQITEVYQKGLALMLSRHDSSI
;
A
#
# COMPACT_ATOMS: atom_id res chain seq x y z
N GLN A 1 -16.60 16.51 12.41
CA GLN A 1 -15.15 16.82 12.41
C GLN A 1 -14.88 18.30 12.65
N LYS A 2 -15.53 19.23 11.92
CA LYS A 2 -15.34 20.71 12.07
C LYS A 2 -15.65 21.21 13.49
N GLN A 3 -16.62 20.65 14.19
CA GLN A 3 -17.01 21.06 15.55
C GLN A 3 -15.96 20.66 16.60
N LYS A 4 -15.38 19.44 16.49
CA LYS A 4 -14.27 19.00 17.36
C LYS A 4 -12.97 19.78 17.16
N ALA A 5 -12.72 20.28 15.95
CA ALA A 5 -11.58 21.14 15.65
C ALA A 5 -11.74 22.52 16.31
N ALA A 6 -12.97 23.10 16.27
CA ALA A 6 -13.28 24.36 16.90
C ALA A 6 -13.16 24.30 18.45
N GLU A 7 -13.69 23.24 19.08
CA GLU A 7 -13.59 23.06 20.52
C GLU A 7 -12.14 22.88 21.01
N ARG A 8 -11.31 22.19 20.23
CA ARG A 8 -9.88 22.06 20.50
C ARG A 8 -9.14 23.38 20.36
N ARG A 9 -9.40 24.13 19.30
CA ARG A 9 -8.85 25.47 19.10
C ARG A 9 -9.16 26.36 20.30
N ASP A 10 -10.42 26.39 20.75
CA ASP A 10 -10.85 27.26 21.85
C ASP A 10 -10.26 26.82 23.21
N SER A 11 -9.97 25.54 23.40
CA SER A 11 -9.25 25.05 24.57
C SER A 11 -7.78 25.49 24.59
N TYR A 12 -7.10 25.50 23.42
CA TYR A 12 -5.71 25.96 23.31
C TYR A 12 -5.58 27.48 23.39
N LEU A 13 -6.52 28.23 22.86
CA LEU A 13 -6.57 29.68 23.06
C LEU A 13 -6.76 30.07 24.54
N ARG A 14 -7.47 29.27 25.33
CA ARG A 14 -7.58 29.47 26.80
C ARG A 14 -6.26 29.17 27.55
N LEU A 15 -5.55 28.10 27.16
CA LEU A 15 -4.22 27.83 27.73
C LEU A 15 -3.21 28.92 27.41
N ALA A 16 -3.32 29.52 26.21
CA ALA A 16 -2.44 30.61 25.76
C ALA A 16 -2.57 31.88 26.59
N HIS A 17 -3.73 32.14 27.17
CA HIS A 17 -3.93 33.30 28.05
C HIS A 17 -3.27 33.17 29.43
N GLU A 18 -2.81 31.97 29.79
CA GLU A 18 -2.26 31.71 31.15
C GLU A 18 -0.73 31.87 31.25
N THR A 19 0.00 31.87 30.12
CA THR A 19 1.48 32.05 30.11
C THR A 19 1.95 32.71 28.80
N THR A 20 2.99 33.56 28.86
CA THR A 20 3.54 34.27 27.70
C THR A 20 4.05 33.27 26.63
N ASP A 21 4.71 32.20 27.05
CA ASP A 21 5.19 31.12 26.14
C ASP A 21 4.04 30.31 25.53
N GLY A 22 2.90 30.20 26.23
CA GLY A 22 1.70 29.53 25.74
C GLY A 22 0.97 30.29 24.64
N ALA A 23 1.05 31.63 24.60
CA ALA A 23 0.44 32.47 23.59
C ALA A 23 1.11 32.25 22.20
N ASP A 24 2.46 32.19 22.18
CA ASP A 24 3.23 32.01 20.96
C ASP A 24 2.97 30.62 20.34
N ILE A 25 2.85 29.58 21.17
CA ILE A 25 2.51 28.23 20.70
C ILE A 25 1.09 28.19 20.12
N ALA A 26 0.12 28.83 20.77
CA ALA A 26 -1.27 28.83 20.29
C ALA A 26 -1.40 29.57 18.95
N VAL A 27 -0.76 30.72 18.80
CA VAL A 27 -0.73 31.47 17.54
C VAL A 27 -0.06 30.65 16.44
N GLY A 28 1.08 30.05 16.72
CA GLY A 28 1.79 29.18 15.77
C GLY A 28 0.99 27.95 15.34
N VAL A 29 0.24 27.32 16.27
CA VAL A 29 -0.66 26.20 15.95
C VAL A 29 -1.79 26.66 15.02
N VAL A 30 -2.45 27.77 15.28
CA VAL A 30 -3.47 28.33 14.40
C VAL A 30 -2.89 28.67 13.02
N GLN A 31 -1.70 29.25 12.98
CA GLN A 31 -0.99 29.50 11.73
C GLN A 31 -0.75 28.22 10.93
N ALA A 32 -0.24 27.16 11.57
CA ALA A 32 -0.01 25.88 10.93
C ALA A 32 -1.33 25.25 10.40
N GLU A 33 -2.42 25.32 11.16
CA GLU A 33 -3.73 24.83 10.72
C GLU A 33 -4.25 25.60 9.49
N LEU A 34 -4.07 26.93 9.45
CA LEU A 34 -4.44 27.75 8.29
C LEU A 34 -3.59 27.41 7.06
N GLN A 35 -2.29 27.18 7.25
CA GLN A 35 -1.38 26.74 6.19
C GLN A 35 -1.78 25.35 5.66
N LEU A 36 -2.14 24.41 6.53
CA LEU A 36 -2.66 23.10 6.14
C LEU A 36 -3.97 23.20 5.37
N ALA A 37 -4.90 24.05 5.84
CA ALA A 37 -6.16 24.30 5.15
C ALA A 37 -5.98 24.93 3.76
N ALA A 38 -4.91 25.72 3.58
CA ALA A 38 -4.51 26.30 2.30
C ALA A 38 -3.64 25.36 1.44
N ASN A 39 -3.44 24.11 1.85
CA ASN A 39 -2.55 23.11 1.20
C ASN A 39 -1.09 23.56 1.08
N GLN A 40 -0.63 24.42 2.00
CA GLN A 40 0.75 24.92 2.08
C GLN A 40 1.59 24.01 2.99
N LYS A 41 1.81 22.76 2.59
CA LYS A 41 2.37 21.69 3.43
C LYS A 41 3.78 22.01 3.93
N GLU A 42 4.65 22.56 3.08
CA GLU A 42 6.05 22.89 3.43
C GLU A 42 6.10 24.01 4.47
N GLN A 43 5.24 25.03 4.33
CA GLN A 43 5.15 26.14 5.29
C GLN A 43 4.61 25.64 6.64
N ALA A 44 3.56 24.82 6.62
CA ALA A 44 3.01 24.20 7.81
C ALA A 44 4.05 23.34 8.53
N LEU A 45 4.86 22.58 7.76
CA LEU A 45 5.95 21.78 8.32
C LEU A 45 7.00 22.64 9.02
N ALA A 46 7.46 23.71 8.38
CA ALA A 46 8.42 24.64 8.99
C ALA A 46 7.86 25.27 10.28
N THR A 47 6.60 25.71 10.26
CA THR A 47 5.94 26.27 11.45
C THR A 47 5.85 25.24 12.59
N LEU A 48 5.42 24.00 12.28
CA LEU A 48 5.28 22.93 13.28
C LEU A 48 6.63 22.46 13.82
N GLN A 49 7.68 22.40 12.99
CA GLN A 49 9.05 22.08 13.43
C GLN A 49 9.57 23.14 14.40
N HIS A 50 9.38 24.42 14.07
CA HIS A 50 9.74 25.51 14.99
C HIS A 50 8.99 25.40 16.34
N LEU A 51 7.67 25.13 16.30
CA LEU A 51 6.88 24.90 17.51
C LEU A 51 7.40 23.71 18.33
N ARG A 52 7.87 22.65 17.66
CA ARG A 52 8.50 21.50 18.32
C ARG A 52 9.82 21.86 18.98
N GLU A 53 10.60 22.78 18.42
CA GLU A 53 11.82 23.30 19.06
C GLU A 53 11.50 24.10 20.33
N VAL A 54 10.50 24.96 20.26
CA VAL A 54 10.04 25.78 21.43
C VAL A 54 9.39 24.91 22.51
N SER A 55 8.55 23.95 22.09
CA SER A 55 7.84 23.04 22.99
C SER A 55 7.92 21.59 22.50
N PRO A 56 9.03 20.88 22.75
CA PRO A 56 9.30 19.56 22.14
C PRO A 56 8.27 18.47 22.46
N LYS A 57 7.45 18.71 23.47
CA LYS A 57 6.53 17.69 24.02
C LYS A 57 5.07 18.11 23.93
N HIS A 58 4.75 19.13 23.15
CA HIS A 58 3.38 19.61 23.02
C HIS A 58 2.53 18.59 22.23
N PRO A 59 1.51 17.96 22.87
CA PRO A 59 0.82 16.81 22.28
C PRO A 59 0.19 17.10 20.92
N TYR A 60 -0.42 18.27 20.79
CA TYR A 60 -1.12 18.63 19.56
C TYR A 60 -0.17 18.96 18.40
N VAL A 61 0.96 19.63 18.69
CA VAL A 61 2.02 19.87 17.68
C VAL A 61 2.57 18.54 17.16
N LEU A 62 2.83 17.57 18.06
CA LEU A 62 3.28 16.24 17.68
C LEU A 62 2.24 15.49 16.82
N GLN A 63 0.94 15.65 17.14
CA GLN A 63 -0.14 15.06 16.36
C GLN A 63 -0.23 15.67 14.95
N LEU A 64 -0.15 17.00 14.84
CA LEU A 64 -0.16 17.68 13.53
C LEU A 64 1.09 17.30 12.70
N LEU A 65 2.27 17.22 13.34
CA LEU A 65 3.49 16.76 12.68
C LEU A 65 3.34 15.33 12.15
N GLN A 66 2.80 14.42 12.97
CA GLN A 66 2.59 13.04 12.54
C GLN A 66 1.67 12.96 11.32
N GLN A 67 0.54 13.69 11.33
CA GLN A 67 -0.40 13.72 10.22
C GLN A 67 0.26 14.30 8.97
N LEU A 68 0.96 15.44 9.11
CA LEU A 68 1.61 16.10 7.99
C LEU A 68 2.75 15.27 7.40
N TYR A 69 3.58 14.63 8.23
CA TYR A 69 4.61 13.71 7.75
C TYR A 69 4.01 12.51 6.99
N SER A 70 2.88 11.94 7.48
CA SER A 70 2.17 10.88 6.76
C SER A 70 1.63 11.36 5.41
N ASP A 71 1.02 12.55 5.36
CA ASP A 71 0.47 13.16 4.15
C ASP A 71 1.54 13.55 3.11
N MET A 72 2.78 13.76 3.57
CA MET A 72 3.94 14.05 2.72
C MET A 72 4.78 12.81 2.40
N ASN A 73 4.41 11.63 2.90
CA ASN A 73 5.20 10.39 2.82
C ASN A 73 6.61 10.51 3.45
N GLU A 74 6.77 11.41 4.40
CA GLU A 74 7.99 11.61 5.18
C GLU A 74 8.06 10.61 6.34
N TRP A 75 8.24 9.34 6.00
CA TRP A 75 8.08 8.21 6.92
C TRP A 75 9.09 8.21 8.08
N GLN A 76 10.28 8.78 7.88
CA GLN A 76 11.23 8.94 8.98
C GLN A 76 10.70 9.95 10.00
N GLY A 77 10.15 11.08 9.56
CA GLY A 77 9.52 12.06 10.44
C GLY A 77 8.38 11.47 11.26
N VAL A 78 7.55 10.58 10.65
CA VAL A 78 6.53 9.82 11.39
C VAL A 78 7.16 9.01 12.51
N LYS A 79 8.21 8.21 12.23
CA LYS A 79 8.90 7.37 13.24
C LYS A 79 9.50 8.19 14.36
N ASP A 80 10.04 9.37 14.07
CA ASP A 80 10.70 10.26 15.04
C ASP A 80 9.74 10.87 16.07
N VAL A 81 8.46 11.03 15.72
CA VAL A 81 7.45 11.58 16.65
C VAL A 81 6.68 10.50 17.44
N LEU A 82 6.67 9.25 16.99
CA LEU A 82 5.91 8.16 17.63
C LEU A 82 6.26 7.91 19.09
N PRO A 83 7.54 7.92 19.54
CA PRO A 83 7.88 7.72 20.94
C PRO A 83 7.28 8.80 21.86
N ASP A 84 7.27 10.06 21.41
CA ASP A 84 6.71 11.17 22.18
C ASP A 84 5.19 11.14 22.20
N LEU A 85 4.53 10.82 21.09
CA LEU A 85 3.07 10.62 21.03
C LEU A 85 2.61 9.53 22.00
N ARG A 86 3.36 8.42 22.09
CA ARG A 86 3.10 7.36 23.05
C ARG A 86 3.26 7.84 24.50
N LYS A 87 4.37 8.51 24.83
CA LYS A 87 4.64 9.03 26.19
C LYS A 87 3.60 10.03 26.65
N ARG A 88 2.95 10.75 25.75
CA ARG A 88 1.92 11.74 26.02
C ARG A 88 0.49 11.20 25.97
N ASN A 89 0.33 9.88 25.81
CA ASN A 89 -0.97 9.21 25.67
C ASN A 89 -1.85 9.80 24.55
N VAL A 90 -1.24 10.40 23.51
CA VAL A 90 -1.94 10.84 22.29
C VAL A 90 -2.29 9.63 21.44
N LEU A 91 -1.41 8.66 21.42
CA LEU A 91 -1.61 7.36 20.77
C LEU A 91 -1.41 6.24 21.82
N ASP A 92 -2.30 5.28 21.77
CA ASP A 92 -2.14 4.04 22.52
C ASP A 92 -1.09 3.12 21.89
N SER A 93 -0.77 2.02 22.56
CA SER A 93 0.24 1.08 22.06
C SER A 93 -0.15 0.43 20.73
N THR A 94 -1.44 0.34 20.43
CA THR A 94 -1.96 -0.22 19.16
C THR A 94 -1.79 0.77 18.03
N GLY A 95 -2.16 2.04 18.23
CA GLY A 95 -1.98 3.11 17.26
C GLY A 95 -0.50 3.34 16.91
N VAL A 96 0.39 3.32 17.91
CA VAL A 96 1.84 3.41 17.68
C VAL A 96 2.35 2.26 16.82
N LYS A 97 1.91 1.03 17.10
CA LYS A 97 2.32 -0.14 16.28
C LYS A 97 1.80 -0.05 14.84
N LEU A 98 0.56 0.37 14.67
CA LEU A 98 -0.05 0.53 13.36
C LEU A 98 0.74 1.55 12.53
N LEU A 99 0.93 2.77 13.04
CA LEU A 99 1.67 3.83 12.36
C LEU A 99 3.14 3.47 12.13
N SER A 100 3.79 2.79 13.09
CA SER A 100 5.16 2.30 12.90
C SER A 100 5.26 1.28 11.78
N THR A 101 4.27 0.38 11.66
CA THR A 101 4.21 -0.59 10.55
C THR A 101 3.97 0.13 9.23
N GLU A 102 3.00 1.04 9.17
CA GLU A 102 2.69 1.85 7.99
C GLU A 102 3.92 2.65 7.53
N ALA A 103 4.60 3.35 8.45
CA ALA A 103 5.82 4.09 8.12
C ALA A 103 6.94 3.17 7.59
N THR A 104 7.05 1.94 8.11
CA THR A 104 8.05 0.97 7.62
C THR A 104 7.70 0.47 6.22
N VAL A 105 6.42 0.22 5.95
CA VAL A 105 5.92 -0.14 4.61
C VAL A 105 6.20 1.01 3.63
N GLY A 106 5.84 2.24 3.99
CA GLY A 106 6.05 3.40 3.13
C GLY A 106 7.53 3.68 2.85
N GLN A 107 8.44 3.47 3.83
CA GLN A 107 9.88 3.55 3.59
C GLN A 107 10.36 2.50 2.57
N LEU A 108 9.87 1.27 2.69
CA LEU A 108 10.20 0.19 1.76
C LEU A 108 9.68 0.49 0.35
N GLU A 109 8.45 0.98 0.23
CA GLU A 109 7.86 1.37 -1.05
C GLU A 109 8.62 2.54 -1.69
N ALA A 110 9.00 3.55 -0.90
CA ALA A 110 9.79 4.68 -1.38
C ALA A 110 11.20 4.25 -1.85
N ALA A 111 11.85 3.31 -1.15
CA ALA A 111 13.12 2.73 -1.57
C ALA A 111 12.95 1.88 -2.85
N THR A 112 11.86 1.11 -2.94
CA THR A 112 11.53 0.32 -4.13
C THR A 112 11.31 1.19 -5.35
N ALA A 113 10.58 2.31 -5.21
CA ALA A 113 10.33 3.26 -6.30
C ALA A 113 11.61 3.94 -6.82
N LYS A 114 12.64 4.05 -5.97
CA LYS A 114 13.97 4.57 -6.33
C LYS A 114 14.94 3.47 -6.80
N GLU A 115 14.49 2.22 -6.83
CA GLU A 115 15.32 1.04 -7.10
C GLU A 115 16.53 0.92 -6.14
N ASP A 116 16.40 1.48 -4.93
CA ASP A 116 17.43 1.37 -3.89
C ASP A 116 17.31 0.02 -3.16
N TRP A 117 17.78 -1.03 -3.81
CA TRP A 117 17.69 -2.41 -3.33
C TRP A 117 18.47 -2.68 -2.04
N HIS A 118 19.48 -1.86 -1.77
CA HIS A 118 20.23 -1.92 -0.51
C HIS A 118 19.32 -1.50 0.66
N SER A 119 18.74 -0.32 0.56
CA SER A 119 17.79 0.18 1.57
C SER A 119 16.56 -0.72 1.73
N VAL A 120 16.03 -1.29 0.63
CA VAL A 120 14.94 -2.28 0.68
C VAL A 120 15.33 -3.48 1.55
N SER A 121 16.54 -4.03 1.33
CA SER A 121 17.04 -5.18 2.11
C SER A 121 17.23 -4.82 3.59
N GLU A 122 17.82 -3.67 3.89
CA GLU A 122 18.02 -3.21 5.26
C GLU A 122 16.69 -3.00 6.00
N ILE A 123 15.72 -2.30 5.38
CA ILE A 123 14.39 -2.05 5.95
C ILE A 123 13.70 -3.38 6.26
N TRP A 124 13.77 -4.35 5.34
CA TRP A 124 13.20 -5.66 5.54
C TRP A 124 13.86 -6.43 6.68
N GLN A 125 15.18 -6.44 6.76
CA GLN A 125 15.93 -7.16 7.78
C GLN A 125 15.73 -6.56 9.18
N GLN A 126 15.68 -5.22 9.28
CA GLN A 126 15.49 -4.50 10.54
C GLN A 126 14.03 -4.52 11.03
N ALA A 127 13.08 -4.77 10.14
CA ALA A 127 11.67 -4.79 10.50
C ALA A 127 11.37 -5.91 11.53
N PRO A 128 10.58 -5.63 12.57
CA PRO A 128 10.14 -6.63 13.52
C PRO A 128 9.42 -7.79 12.83
N THR A 129 9.57 -9.00 13.36
CA THR A 129 8.96 -10.21 12.77
C THR A 129 7.45 -10.06 12.54
N LYS A 130 6.72 -9.44 13.48
CA LYS A 130 5.28 -9.19 13.31
C LYS A 130 4.98 -8.26 12.14
N THR A 131 5.80 -7.22 11.95
CA THR A 131 5.68 -6.28 10.81
C THR A 131 5.98 -6.99 9.50
N ARG A 132 7.04 -7.82 9.42
CA ARG A 132 7.36 -8.61 8.23
C ARG A 132 6.26 -9.58 7.81
N HIS A 133 5.50 -10.09 8.78
CA HIS A 133 4.35 -10.97 8.52
C HIS A 133 3.02 -10.23 8.31
N SER A 134 3.00 -8.89 8.38
CA SER A 134 1.80 -8.14 7.99
C SER A 134 1.62 -8.20 6.46
N GLU A 135 0.37 -8.27 6.01
CA GLU A 135 0.05 -8.33 4.58
C GLU A 135 0.70 -7.19 3.79
N GLY A 136 0.58 -5.94 4.28
CA GLY A 136 1.14 -4.77 3.60
C GLY A 136 2.64 -4.86 3.42
N MET A 137 3.39 -5.13 4.51
CA MET A 137 4.85 -5.22 4.46
C MET A 137 5.33 -6.36 3.56
N LEU A 138 4.69 -7.52 3.66
CA LEU A 138 5.04 -8.67 2.82
C LEU A 138 4.74 -8.40 1.35
N ASN A 139 3.57 -7.82 1.04
CA ASN A 139 3.21 -7.47 -0.34
C ASN A 139 4.22 -6.49 -0.95
N SER A 140 4.57 -5.41 -0.25
CA SER A 140 5.53 -4.42 -0.76
C SER A 140 6.93 -5.03 -0.94
N TYR A 141 7.35 -5.93 -0.05
CA TYR A 141 8.63 -6.63 -0.21
C TYR A 141 8.61 -7.64 -1.38
N VAL A 142 7.52 -8.39 -1.54
CA VAL A 142 7.34 -9.31 -2.69
C VAL A 142 7.38 -8.54 -4.01
N ILE A 143 6.72 -7.37 -4.10
CA ILE A 143 6.80 -6.49 -5.27
C ILE A 143 8.26 -6.11 -5.56
N SER A 144 9.02 -5.71 -4.53
CA SER A 144 10.43 -5.35 -4.71
C SER A 144 11.29 -6.52 -5.21
N LEU A 145 11.01 -7.75 -4.75
CA LEU A 145 11.70 -8.96 -5.22
C LEU A 145 11.34 -9.30 -6.68
N ILE A 146 10.07 -9.12 -7.06
CA ILE A 146 9.62 -9.32 -8.44
C ILE A 146 10.34 -8.35 -9.38
N LEU A 147 10.41 -7.06 -9.00
CA LEU A 147 11.11 -6.03 -9.79
C LEU A 147 12.61 -6.31 -9.93
N GLN A 148 13.23 -6.97 -8.93
CA GLN A 148 14.61 -7.43 -8.99
C GLN A 148 14.82 -8.74 -9.77
N GLY A 149 13.76 -9.37 -10.27
CA GLY A 149 13.82 -10.70 -10.89
C GLY A 149 14.10 -11.84 -9.89
N LYS A 150 13.91 -11.60 -8.59
CA LYS A 150 14.16 -12.55 -7.50
C LYS A 150 12.92 -13.40 -7.15
N GLY A 151 12.25 -13.92 -8.16
CA GLY A 151 11.03 -14.74 -7.98
C GLY A 151 11.23 -15.94 -7.04
N LYS A 152 12.41 -16.57 -7.09
CA LYS A 152 12.77 -17.71 -6.22
C LYS A 152 12.75 -17.36 -4.73
N GLU A 153 13.03 -16.10 -4.36
CA GLU A 153 12.94 -15.62 -2.98
C GLU A 153 11.49 -15.22 -2.63
N ALA A 154 10.77 -14.65 -3.58
CA ALA A 154 9.41 -14.17 -3.39
C ALA A 154 8.37 -15.29 -3.22
N GLY A 155 8.46 -16.34 -4.04
CA GLY A 155 7.48 -17.45 -4.05
C GLY A 155 7.27 -18.09 -2.68
N PRO A 156 8.34 -18.59 -2.00
CA PRO A 156 8.21 -19.20 -0.68
C PRO A 156 7.60 -18.29 0.38
N LEU A 157 7.83 -16.97 0.30
CA LEU A 157 7.25 -16.00 1.23
C LEU A 157 5.73 -15.90 1.06
N VAL A 158 5.27 -15.83 -0.19
CA VAL A 158 3.83 -15.83 -0.50
C VAL A 158 3.19 -17.15 -0.05
N GLU A 159 3.79 -18.28 -0.39
CA GLU A 159 3.29 -19.61 0.00
C GLU A 159 3.19 -19.77 1.52
N ALA A 160 4.19 -19.31 2.26
CA ALA A 160 4.19 -19.37 3.72
C ALA A 160 3.08 -18.51 4.35
N TYR A 161 2.75 -17.37 3.74
CA TYR A 161 1.62 -16.54 4.17
C TYR A 161 0.29 -17.21 3.85
N MET A 162 0.11 -17.68 2.61
CA MET A 162 -1.14 -18.29 2.12
C MET A 162 -1.51 -19.58 2.87
N ASN A 163 -0.53 -20.27 3.47
CA ASN A 163 -0.79 -21.42 4.35
C ASN A 163 -1.43 -21.03 5.70
N LYS A 164 -1.40 -19.76 6.09
CA LYS A 164 -1.93 -19.25 7.37
C LYS A 164 -3.17 -18.37 7.22
N GLY A 165 -3.38 -17.81 6.05
CA GLY A 165 -4.46 -16.89 5.77
C GLY A 165 -4.57 -16.58 4.28
N TRP A 166 -5.59 -15.82 3.90
CA TRP A 166 -5.85 -15.42 2.51
C TRP A 166 -5.46 -13.96 2.28
N SER A 167 -4.91 -13.67 1.11
CA SER A 167 -4.66 -12.30 0.64
C SER A 167 -4.78 -12.22 -0.88
N ASP A 168 -5.74 -11.45 -1.35
CA ASP A 168 -5.93 -11.17 -2.79
C ASP A 168 -4.68 -10.49 -3.39
N LYS A 169 -4.04 -9.60 -2.63
CA LYS A 169 -2.83 -8.91 -3.07
C LYS A 169 -1.68 -9.88 -3.32
N LEU A 170 -1.42 -10.77 -2.37
CA LEU A 170 -0.34 -11.74 -2.49
C LEU A 170 -0.62 -12.81 -3.55
N VAL A 171 -1.87 -13.24 -3.69
CA VAL A 171 -2.28 -14.13 -4.79
C VAL A 171 -2.02 -13.47 -6.14
N TYR A 172 -2.37 -12.20 -6.31
CA TYR A 172 -2.08 -11.45 -7.53
C TYR A 172 -0.58 -11.42 -7.83
N GLN A 173 0.26 -11.13 -6.81
CA GLN A 173 1.72 -11.12 -6.98
C GLN A 173 2.26 -12.51 -7.34
N TYR A 174 1.68 -13.58 -6.79
CA TYR A 174 2.10 -14.94 -7.08
C TYR A 174 2.00 -15.29 -8.57
N GLY A 175 0.99 -14.76 -9.26
CA GLY A 175 0.84 -14.89 -10.71
C GLY A 175 1.86 -14.11 -11.54
N LEU A 176 2.62 -13.20 -10.94
CA LEU A 176 3.70 -12.43 -11.58
C LEU A 176 5.09 -13.00 -11.27
N ILE A 177 5.20 -13.90 -10.29
CA ILE A 177 6.45 -14.55 -9.92
C ILE A 177 6.81 -15.63 -10.95
N GLN A 178 8.07 -15.67 -11.36
CA GLN A 178 8.61 -16.73 -12.18
C GLN A 178 9.44 -17.68 -11.30
N LEU A 179 8.91 -18.89 -11.09
CA LEU A 179 9.62 -19.97 -10.41
C LEU A 179 10.19 -20.95 -11.46
N ASP A 180 11.26 -21.68 -11.09
CA ASP A 180 11.86 -22.69 -11.99
C ASP A 180 10.90 -23.85 -12.26
N ASP A 181 10.13 -24.26 -11.25
CA ASP A 181 9.13 -25.33 -11.36
C ASP A 181 7.74 -24.70 -11.51
N LEU A 182 7.41 -24.33 -12.75
CA LEU A 182 6.12 -23.77 -13.10
C LEU A 182 4.96 -24.74 -12.84
N ALA A 183 5.19 -26.05 -13.00
CA ALA A 183 4.14 -27.05 -12.77
C ALA A 183 3.79 -27.14 -11.27
N ALA A 184 4.78 -27.13 -10.39
CA ALA A 184 4.53 -27.07 -8.96
C ALA A 184 3.88 -25.74 -8.54
N GLN A 185 4.25 -24.62 -9.14
CA GLN A 185 3.65 -23.33 -8.91
C GLN A 185 2.16 -23.34 -9.30
N LEU A 186 1.84 -23.85 -10.48
CA LEU A 186 0.46 -23.99 -10.97
C LEU A 186 -0.36 -24.89 -10.05
N ALA A 187 0.15 -26.07 -9.68
CA ALA A 187 -0.57 -27.00 -8.80
C ALA A 187 -0.91 -26.38 -7.44
N ARG A 188 -0.02 -25.52 -6.89
CA ARG A 188 -0.34 -24.77 -5.65
C ARG A 188 -1.45 -23.75 -5.86
N ALA A 189 -1.38 -22.97 -6.95
CA ALA A 189 -2.40 -21.99 -7.28
C ALA A 189 -3.77 -22.64 -7.53
N GLU A 190 -3.80 -23.78 -8.22
CA GLU A 190 -5.03 -24.57 -8.41
C GLU A 190 -5.61 -25.10 -7.09
N LYS A 191 -4.76 -25.50 -6.14
CA LYS A 191 -5.23 -25.88 -4.80
C LYS A 191 -5.87 -24.69 -4.07
N TRP A 192 -5.34 -23.49 -4.18
CA TRP A 192 -5.95 -22.29 -3.61
C TRP A 192 -7.24 -21.95 -4.35
N MET A 193 -7.28 -22.07 -5.67
CA MET A 193 -8.48 -21.83 -6.48
C MET A 193 -9.63 -22.75 -6.09
N ASN A 194 -9.37 -24.02 -5.76
CA ASN A 194 -10.40 -24.96 -5.30
C ASN A 194 -11.07 -24.53 -3.98
N GLN A 195 -10.40 -23.70 -3.17
CA GLN A 195 -10.92 -23.16 -1.93
C GLN A 195 -11.61 -21.79 -2.10
N HIS A 196 -11.30 -21.09 -3.20
CA HIS A 196 -11.74 -19.72 -3.49
C HIS A 196 -12.14 -19.59 -4.97
N ASN A 197 -12.99 -20.49 -5.45
CA ASN A 197 -13.30 -20.65 -6.87
C ASN A 197 -14.06 -19.48 -7.52
N ASP A 198 -14.66 -18.60 -6.72
CA ASP A 198 -15.34 -17.38 -7.15
C ASP A 198 -14.48 -16.11 -7.00
N ASN A 199 -13.23 -16.25 -6.57
CA ASN A 199 -12.35 -15.11 -6.37
C ASN A 199 -11.61 -14.73 -7.66
N PRO A 200 -11.85 -13.53 -8.22
CA PRO A 200 -11.27 -13.13 -9.50
C PRO A 200 -9.74 -12.99 -9.49
N TRP A 201 -9.12 -12.80 -8.33
CA TRP A 201 -7.67 -12.66 -8.23
C TRP A 201 -6.94 -13.99 -8.39
N ILE A 202 -7.44 -15.06 -7.76
CA ILE A 202 -6.85 -16.39 -7.93
C ILE A 202 -7.12 -16.93 -9.35
N LEU A 203 -8.29 -16.68 -9.90
CA LEU A 203 -8.59 -17.06 -11.29
C LEU A 203 -7.65 -16.37 -12.27
N LEU A 204 -7.39 -15.06 -12.10
CA LEU A 204 -6.40 -14.34 -12.89
C LEU A 204 -5.00 -14.96 -12.74
N THR A 205 -4.61 -15.28 -11.50
CA THR A 205 -3.32 -15.91 -11.21
C THR A 205 -3.18 -17.27 -11.88
N VAL A 206 -4.18 -18.14 -11.76
CA VAL A 206 -4.17 -19.46 -12.42
C VAL A 206 -4.16 -19.30 -13.96
N GLY A 207 -4.93 -18.36 -14.50
CA GLY A 207 -4.94 -18.05 -15.92
C GLY A 207 -3.55 -17.66 -16.45
N ARG A 208 -2.81 -16.81 -15.70
CA ARG A 208 -1.41 -16.44 -16.03
C ARG A 208 -0.47 -17.64 -16.02
N LEU A 209 -0.57 -18.48 -14.98
CA LEU A 209 0.27 -19.67 -14.84
C LEU A 209 -0.03 -20.70 -15.92
N LEU A 210 -1.30 -20.92 -16.26
CA LEU A 210 -1.72 -21.78 -17.38
C LEU A 210 -1.18 -21.26 -18.72
N LYS A 211 -1.28 -19.93 -18.96
CA LYS A 211 -0.69 -19.28 -20.14
C LYS A 211 0.81 -19.57 -20.23
N ALA A 212 1.53 -19.37 -19.12
CA ALA A 212 2.97 -19.62 -19.05
C ALA A 212 3.31 -21.11 -19.26
N ASN A 213 2.44 -22.03 -18.79
CA ASN A 213 2.55 -23.47 -19.00
C ASN A 213 2.09 -23.93 -20.40
N LYS A 214 1.70 -22.99 -21.29
CA LYS A 214 1.21 -23.23 -22.66
C LYS A 214 -0.11 -24.03 -22.73
N GLU A 215 -0.88 -24.04 -21.66
CA GLU A 215 -2.22 -24.64 -21.59
C GLU A 215 -3.29 -23.59 -21.95
N TRP A 216 -3.19 -23.03 -23.16
CA TRP A 216 -3.92 -21.82 -23.55
C TRP A 216 -5.44 -21.98 -23.46
N VAL A 217 -6.00 -23.10 -23.94
CA VAL A 217 -7.45 -23.39 -23.89
C VAL A 217 -7.98 -23.35 -22.45
N LYS A 218 -7.23 -23.91 -21.51
CA LYS A 218 -7.62 -23.83 -20.09
C LYS A 218 -7.44 -22.41 -19.55
N ALA A 219 -6.37 -21.72 -19.95
CA ALA A 219 -6.13 -20.33 -19.55
C ALA A 219 -7.27 -19.43 -20.01
N GLU A 220 -7.74 -19.56 -21.26
CA GLU A 220 -8.90 -18.84 -21.78
C GLU A 220 -10.13 -19.04 -20.89
N ALA A 221 -10.47 -20.29 -20.60
CA ALA A 221 -11.66 -20.63 -19.81
C ALA A 221 -11.60 -19.97 -18.42
N ILE A 222 -10.49 -20.12 -17.72
CA ILE A 222 -10.28 -19.55 -16.36
C ILE A 222 -10.27 -18.02 -16.39
N LEU A 223 -9.64 -17.38 -17.39
CA LEU A 223 -9.64 -15.92 -17.51
C LEU A 223 -11.04 -15.37 -17.80
N ARG A 224 -11.83 -16.06 -18.61
CA ARG A 224 -13.24 -15.69 -18.82
C ARG A 224 -14.06 -15.79 -17.53
N GLU A 225 -13.82 -16.82 -16.74
CA GLU A 225 -14.44 -16.98 -15.42
C GLU A 225 -14.00 -15.86 -14.46
N SER A 226 -12.72 -15.49 -14.44
CA SER A 226 -12.21 -14.34 -13.69
C SER A 226 -12.94 -13.04 -14.03
N ILE A 227 -13.19 -12.81 -15.33
CA ILE A 227 -13.94 -11.64 -15.80
C ILE A 227 -15.39 -11.67 -15.31
N LEU A 228 -16.02 -12.84 -15.25
CA LEU A 228 -17.38 -13.00 -14.79
C LEU A 228 -17.55 -12.60 -13.33
N TYR A 229 -16.61 -12.99 -12.45
CA TYR A 229 -16.65 -12.67 -11.02
C TYR A 229 -16.16 -11.27 -10.69
N GLY A 230 -15.27 -10.70 -11.49
CA GLY A 230 -14.73 -9.36 -11.24
C GLY A 230 -13.95 -8.82 -12.44
N PRO A 231 -14.59 -8.12 -13.39
CA PRO A 231 -13.92 -7.65 -14.60
C PRO A 231 -12.80 -6.63 -14.26
N ARG A 232 -11.62 -6.85 -14.83
CA ARG A 232 -10.42 -6.02 -14.66
C ARG A 232 -9.69 -5.85 -15.99
N GLY A 233 -9.08 -4.70 -16.20
CA GLY A 233 -8.30 -4.43 -17.40
C GLY A 233 -7.19 -5.45 -17.61
N GLU A 234 -6.46 -5.81 -16.54
CA GLU A 234 -5.38 -6.81 -16.60
C GLU A 234 -5.88 -8.18 -17.02
N THR A 235 -7.07 -8.62 -16.56
CA THR A 235 -7.64 -9.91 -16.93
C THR A 235 -8.01 -9.93 -18.42
N TYR A 236 -8.54 -8.83 -18.96
CA TYR A 236 -8.81 -8.71 -20.39
C TYR A 236 -7.52 -8.70 -21.21
N GLN A 237 -6.45 -8.05 -20.73
CA GLN A 237 -5.15 -8.09 -21.38
C GLN A 237 -4.63 -9.53 -21.46
N GLU A 238 -4.59 -10.24 -20.35
CA GLU A 238 -4.14 -11.65 -20.31
C GLU A 238 -4.96 -12.54 -21.24
N LEU A 239 -6.28 -12.34 -21.27
CA LEU A 239 -7.18 -13.07 -22.17
C LEU A 239 -6.86 -12.78 -23.65
N ALA A 240 -6.65 -11.52 -24.01
CA ALA A 240 -6.32 -11.15 -25.38
C ALA A 240 -4.96 -11.73 -25.84
N GLU A 241 -3.99 -11.79 -24.92
CA GLU A 241 -2.70 -12.44 -25.17
C GLU A 241 -2.88 -13.96 -25.40
N VAL A 242 -3.69 -14.64 -24.59
CA VAL A 242 -4.02 -16.06 -24.76
C VAL A 242 -4.69 -16.30 -26.11
N LEU A 243 -5.71 -15.53 -26.48
CA LEU A 243 -6.39 -15.63 -27.77
C LEU A 243 -5.44 -15.41 -28.96
N THR A 244 -4.45 -14.54 -28.79
CA THR A 244 -3.39 -14.33 -29.80
C THR A 244 -2.52 -15.57 -29.96
N LEU A 245 -2.14 -16.21 -28.84
CA LEU A 245 -1.33 -17.44 -28.83
C LEU A 245 -2.08 -18.64 -29.41
N GLU A 246 -3.40 -18.68 -29.29
CA GLU A 246 -4.28 -19.69 -29.87
C GLU A 246 -4.55 -19.47 -31.38
N GLY A 247 -4.21 -18.31 -31.92
CA GLY A 247 -4.49 -17.95 -33.30
C GLY A 247 -5.94 -17.56 -33.57
N SER A 248 -6.63 -17.02 -32.55
CA SER A 248 -7.99 -16.50 -32.64
C SER A 248 -8.11 -15.35 -33.65
N SER A 249 -9.33 -15.04 -34.11
CA SER A 249 -9.54 -13.97 -35.08
C SER A 249 -9.14 -12.61 -34.55
N TYR A 250 -8.61 -11.75 -35.39
CA TYR A 250 -8.24 -10.37 -35.06
C TYR A 250 -9.40 -9.59 -34.43
N LEU A 251 -10.63 -9.82 -34.89
CA LEU A 251 -11.82 -9.17 -34.37
C LEU A 251 -12.05 -9.54 -32.91
N GLN A 252 -11.98 -10.81 -32.53
CA GLN A 252 -12.14 -11.28 -31.16
C GLN A 252 -11.08 -10.69 -30.22
N ILE A 253 -9.81 -10.68 -30.65
CA ILE A 253 -8.70 -10.13 -29.89
C ILE A 253 -8.92 -8.64 -29.66
N THR A 254 -9.30 -7.89 -30.71
CA THR A 254 -9.54 -6.45 -30.64
C THR A 254 -10.69 -6.11 -29.70
N GLU A 255 -11.81 -6.84 -29.77
CA GLU A 255 -12.96 -6.65 -28.86
C GLU A 255 -12.58 -6.83 -27.39
N VAL A 256 -11.76 -7.85 -27.09
CA VAL A 256 -11.30 -8.12 -25.74
C VAL A 256 -10.40 -6.99 -25.23
N TYR A 257 -9.44 -6.53 -26.03
CA TYR A 257 -8.60 -5.38 -25.67
C TYR A 257 -9.41 -4.10 -25.47
N GLN A 258 -10.38 -3.82 -26.32
CA GLN A 258 -11.24 -2.64 -26.18
C GLN A 258 -12.04 -2.64 -24.88
N LYS A 259 -12.58 -3.80 -24.46
CA LYS A 259 -13.28 -3.95 -23.18
C LYS A 259 -12.36 -3.70 -22.00
N GLY A 260 -11.14 -4.23 -22.04
CA GLY A 260 -10.13 -3.99 -21.01
C GLY A 260 -9.73 -2.52 -20.88
N LEU A 261 -9.49 -1.86 -22.03
CA LEU A 261 -9.14 -0.44 -22.09
C LEU A 261 -10.27 0.45 -21.54
N ALA A 262 -11.52 0.17 -21.92
CA ALA A 262 -12.68 0.91 -21.43
C ALA A 262 -12.79 0.85 -19.90
N LEU A 263 -12.52 -0.31 -19.28
CA LEU A 263 -12.50 -0.46 -17.83
C LEU A 263 -11.36 0.31 -17.16
N MET A 264 -10.19 0.37 -17.77
CA MET A 264 -9.06 1.13 -17.22
C MET A 264 -9.34 2.64 -17.24
N LEU A 265 -9.92 3.15 -18.32
CA LEU A 265 -10.28 4.56 -18.46
C LEU A 265 -11.39 4.97 -17.50
N SER A 266 -12.46 4.17 -17.35
CA SER A 266 -13.57 4.47 -16.45
C SER A 266 -13.17 4.54 -14.97
N ARG A 267 -12.13 3.81 -14.57
CA ARG A 267 -11.57 3.88 -13.21
C ARG A 267 -10.75 5.14 -12.98
N HIS A 268 -10.10 5.65 -14.00
CA HIS A 268 -9.32 6.89 -13.90
C HIS A 268 -10.21 8.11 -13.67
N ASP A 269 -11.38 8.16 -14.35
CA ASP A 269 -12.36 9.23 -14.19
C ASP A 269 -13.06 9.23 -12.81
N SER A 270 -13.09 8.07 -12.13
CA SER A 270 -13.69 7.95 -10.78
C SER A 270 -12.70 8.33 -9.66
N SER A 271 -11.46 8.65 -9.98
CA SER A 271 -10.37 8.96 -9.04
C SER A 271 -10.01 10.46 -9.02
N ILE A 272 -10.72 11.28 -9.81
CA ILE A 272 -10.64 12.74 -9.85
C ILE A 272 -11.86 13.32 -9.12
#